data_9d39462e52650e73f27662e4eb1279c6
#
_entry.id   9d39462e52650e73f27662e4eb1279c6
#
_cell.length_a   1.000
_cell.length_b   1.000
_cell.length_c   1.000
_cell.angle_alpha   90.00
_cell.angle_beta   90.00
_cell.angle_gamma   90.00
#
_symmetry.space_group_name_H-M   'P 1'
#
loop_
_entity.id
_entity.type
_entity.pdbx_description
1 polymer ?
#
loop_
_entity_poly.entity_id
_entity_poly.type
_entity_poly.pdbx_seq_one_letter_code
_entity_poly.pdbx_strand_id
1 'polypeptide(L)'
;MKNLKIFIFIILTLSFFNTVNAQELVFVNMQKILNESKAGKQAHEFLKKRVTSENKKLEDEAKKLKKDEKDLIAKKKSISADDYKKELNSLRQKNVAYQKKRRDTNNNLLRKKNDIRNQLLKTLNPILTKYMSDNNIQIILDKKYVVMANSKTDLTNEILKILDSQLKS
;
A
#
# COMPACT_ATOMS: atom_id res chain seq x y z
N MET A 1 53.86 44.79 20.81
CA MET A 1 52.40 44.98 21.02
C MET A 1 51.61 45.01 19.70
N LYS A 2 52.16 45.60 18.63
CA LYS A 2 51.46 45.73 17.33
C LYS A 2 51.25 44.27 16.65
N ASN A 3 52.28 43.46 16.70
CA ASN A 3 52.24 42.11 16.11
C ASN A 3 51.31 41.14 16.87
N LEU A 4 51.15 41.33 18.18
CA LEU A 4 50.23 40.52 18.98
C LEU A 4 48.75 40.83 18.64
N LYS A 5 48.43 42.09 18.35
CA LYS A 5 47.07 42.48 17.92
C LYS A 5 46.73 41.94 16.54
N ILE A 6 47.69 41.87 15.62
CA ILE A 6 47.51 41.28 14.28
C ILE A 6 47.34 39.78 14.40
N PHE A 7 48.05 39.09 15.29
CA PHE A 7 47.93 37.64 15.51
C PHE A 7 46.57 37.27 16.10
N ILE A 8 46.06 38.08 17.06
CA ILE A 8 44.72 37.91 17.63
C ILE A 8 43.62 38.15 16.58
N PHE A 9 43.80 39.11 15.68
CA PHE A 9 42.85 39.39 14.61
C PHE A 9 42.81 38.28 13.57
N ILE A 10 43.95 37.67 13.24
CA ILE A 10 44.00 36.48 12.32
C ILE A 10 43.34 35.26 12.96
N ILE A 11 43.50 35.01 14.25
CA ILE A 11 42.82 33.89 14.94
C ILE A 11 41.31 34.14 15.00
N LEU A 12 40.85 35.36 15.18
CA LEU A 12 39.43 35.67 15.23
C LEU A 12 38.74 35.52 13.87
N THR A 13 39.45 35.76 12.75
CA THR A 13 38.89 35.58 11.40
C THR A 13 38.82 34.10 10.94
N LEU A 14 39.68 33.24 11.49
CA LEU A 14 39.63 31.80 11.21
C LEU A 14 38.45 31.07 11.90
N SER A 15 37.84 31.69 12.92
CA SER A 15 36.72 31.06 13.67
C SER A 15 35.38 31.17 12.98
N PHE A 16 35.25 31.84 11.83
CA PHE A 16 34.02 32.01 11.08
C PHE A 16 33.86 31.06 9.89
N PHE A 17 34.67 30.01 9.76
CA PHE A 17 34.34 28.94 8.84
C PHE A 17 33.22 28.09 9.44
N ASN A 18 31.99 28.62 9.39
CA ASN A 18 30.81 27.82 9.54
C ASN A 18 30.84 26.77 8.42
N THR A 19 31.08 25.54 8.77
CA THR A 19 30.83 24.43 7.86
C THR A 19 29.34 24.47 7.50
N VAL A 20 29.05 24.95 6.30
CA VAL A 20 27.72 24.78 5.71
C VAL A 20 27.51 23.29 5.64
N ASN A 21 26.79 22.74 6.61
CA ASN A 21 26.30 21.37 6.50
C ASN A 21 25.43 21.33 5.26
N ALA A 22 25.94 20.75 4.19
CA ALA A 22 25.14 20.49 3.00
C ALA A 22 23.92 19.70 3.46
N GLN A 23 22.72 20.25 3.21
CA GLN A 23 21.47 19.59 3.53
C GLN A 23 21.45 18.25 2.82
N GLU A 24 21.47 17.16 3.58
CA GLU A 24 21.50 15.85 2.97
C GLU A 24 20.11 15.52 2.44
N LEU A 25 20.01 15.46 1.11
CA LEU A 25 18.82 15.04 0.38
C LEU A 25 18.99 13.57 0.01
N VAL A 26 18.09 12.75 0.49
CA VAL A 26 18.10 11.30 0.27
C VAL A 26 16.78 10.84 -0.33
N PHE A 27 16.73 9.61 -0.80
CA PHE A 27 15.49 9.05 -1.31
C PHE A 27 15.26 7.61 -0.84
N VAL A 28 14.00 7.19 -0.89
CA VAL A 28 13.57 5.83 -0.61
C VAL A 28 12.58 5.35 -1.68
N ASN A 29 12.62 4.09 -2.02
CA ASN A 29 11.60 3.46 -2.85
C ASN A 29 10.44 2.99 -1.94
N MET A 30 9.44 3.86 -1.77
CA MET A 30 8.27 3.57 -0.93
C MET A 30 7.54 2.30 -1.38
N GLN A 31 7.41 2.07 -2.68
CA GLN A 31 6.75 0.89 -3.21
C GLN A 31 7.52 -0.39 -2.83
N LYS A 32 8.85 -0.36 -2.94
CA LYS A 32 9.70 -1.48 -2.54
C LYS A 32 9.58 -1.75 -1.04
N ILE A 33 9.66 -0.72 -0.19
CA ILE A 33 9.52 -0.87 1.26
C ILE A 33 8.17 -1.49 1.63
N LEU A 34 7.06 -0.97 1.06
CA LEU A 34 5.72 -1.46 1.35
C LEU A 34 5.47 -2.89 0.85
N ASN A 35 6.12 -3.31 -0.25
CA ASN A 35 5.91 -4.64 -0.83
C ASN A 35 6.87 -5.69 -0.29
N GLU A 36 8.13 -5.33 -0.03
CA GLU A 36 9.19 -6.30 0.30
C GLU A 36 9.44 -6.44 1.81
N SER A 37 8.96 -5.52 2.64
CA SER A 37 8.99 -5.69 4.09
C SER A 37 8.24 -6.96 4.52
N LYS A 38 8.62 -7.54 5.66
CA LYS A 38 7.94 -8.73 6.22
C LYS A 38 6.44 -8.49 6.36
N ALA A 39 6.04 -7.34 6.90
CA ALA A 39 4.64 -6.97 7.03
C ALA A 39 3.96 -6.78 5.66
N GLY A 40 4.66 -6.17 4.69
CA GLY A 40 4.17 -6.01 3.33
C GLY A 40 3.92 -7.35 2.63
N LYS A 41 4.87 -8.28 2.75
CA LYS A 41 4.72 -9.65 2.21
C LYS A 41 3.56 -10.39 2.87
N GLN A 42 3.45 -10.35 4.20
CA GLN A 42 2.34 -10.96 4.93
C GLN A 42 0.99 -10.35 4.52
N ALA A 43 0.93 -9.03 4.39
CA ALA A 43 -0.26 -8.33 3.93
C ALA A 43 -0.65 -8.71 2.49
N HIS A 44 0.33 -8.86 1.61
CA HIS A 44 0.11 -9.30 0.23
C HIS A 44 -0.45 -10.73 0.17
N GLU A 45 0.14 -11.66 0.92
CA GLU A 45 -0.35 -13.04 1.01
C GLU A 45 -1.77 -13.11 1.61
N PHE A 46 -2.04 -12.32 2.65
CA PHE A 46 -3.39 -12.22 3.22
C PHE A 46 -4.40 -11.73 2.19
N LEU A 47 -4.08 -10.65 1.46
CA LEU A 47 -4.96 -10.10 0.41
C LEU A 47 -5.17 -11.10 -0.72
N LYS A 48 -4.10 -11.78 -1.17
CA LYS A 48 -4.18 -12.81 -2.21
C LYS A 48 -5.12 -13.93 -1.82
N LYS A 49 -4.97 -14.48 -0.61
CA LYS A 49 -5.88 -15.53 -0.09
C LYS A 49 -7.32 -15.04 -0.03
N ARG A 50 -7.53 -13.79 0.42
CA ARG A 50 -8.87 -13.20 0.51
C ARG A 50 -9.50 -13.03 -0.86
N VAL A 51 -8.78 -12.48 -1.83
CA VAL A 51 -9.23 -12.33 -3.23
C VAL A 51 -9.61 -13.69 -3.82
N THR A 52 -8.74 -14.69 -3.68
CA THR A 52 -9.01 -16.04 -4.18
C THR A 52 -10.27 -16.64 -3.57
N SER A 53 -10.45 -16.53 -2.25
CA SER A 53 -11.62 -17.04 -1.53
C SER A 53 -12.92 -16.34 -1.98
N GLU A 54 -12.92 -15.01 -2.07
CA GLU A 54 -14.10 -14.25 -2.47
C GLU A 54 -14.46 -14.49 -3.94
N ASN A 55 -13.46 -14.58 -4.84
CA ASN A 55 -13.69 -14.91 -6.24
C ASN A 55 -14.29 -16.29 -6.41
N LYS A 56 -13.81 -17.29 -5.64
CA LYS A 56 -14.38 -18.65 -5.66
C LYS A 56 -15.85 -18.64 -5.24
N LYS A 57 -16.21 -17.92 -4.17
CA LYS A 57 -17.61 -17.79 -3.75
C LYS A 57 -18.50 -17.17 -4.84
N LEU A 58 -18.00 -16.12 -5.49
CA LEU A 58 -18.73 -15.47 -6.59
C LEU A 58 -18.86 -16.39 -7.81
N GLU A 59 -17.82 -17.16 -8.13
CA GLU A 59 -17.87 -18.16 -9.21
C GLU A 59 -18.87 -19.27 -8.93
N ASP A 60 -18.88 -19.81 -7.72
CA ASP A 60 -19.81 -20.88 -7.32
C ASP A 60 -21.26 -20.37 -7.37
N GLU A 61 -21.51 -19.11 -6.94
CA GLU A 61 -22.83 -18.48 -7.02
C GLU A 61 -23.25 -18.24 -8.49
N ALA A 62 -22.32 -17.80 -9.35
CA ALA A 62 -22.59 -17.65 -10.77
C ALA A 62 -22.93 -18.97 -11.45
N LYS A 63 -22.21 -20.05 -11.11
CA LYS A 63 -22.50 -21.41 -11.61
C LYS A 63 -23.89 -21.87 -11.19
N LYS A 64 -24.28 -21.59 -9.93
CA LYS A 64 -25.61 -21.89 -9.42
C LYS A 64 -26.71 -21.15 -10.16
N LEU A 65 -26.54 -19.84 -10.37
CA LEU A 65 -27.49 -19.01 -11.12
C LEU A 65 -27.64 -19.50 -12.56
N LYS A 66 -26.55 -19.85 -13.22
CA LYS A 66 -26.58 -20.43 -14.57
C LYS A 66 -27.30 -21.80 -14.63
N LYS A 67 -27.16 -22.58 -13.56
CA LYS A 67 -27.94 -23.86 -13.45
C LYS A 67 -29.41 -23.55 -13.23
N ASP A 68 -29.77 -22.68 -12.28
CA ASP A 68 -31.18 -22.29 -12.01
C ASP A 68 -31.85 -21.79 -13.31
N GLU A 69 -31.13 -21.00 -14.14
CA GLU A 69 -31.63 -20.51 -15.43
C GLU A 69 -31.91 -21.67 -16.42
N LYS A 70 -30.96 -22.60 -16.56
CA LYS A 70 -31.15 -23.80 -17.41
C LYS A 70 -32.32 -24.65 -16.95
N ASP A 71 -32.42 -24.88 -15.65
CA ASP A 71 -33.49 -25.67 -15.05
C ASP A 71 -34.87 -25.01 -15.27
N LEU A 72 -34.94 -23.68 -15.15
CA LEU A 72 -36.18 -22.93 -15.43
C LEU A 72 -36.58 -23.02 -16.90
N ILE A 73 -35.62 -22.87 -17.82
CA ILE A 73 -35.89 -23.05 -19.27
C ILE A 73 -36.42 -24.46 -19.58
N ALA A 74 -35.83 -25.48 -18.99
CA ALA A 74 -36.26 -26.86 -19.20
C ALA A 74 -37.68 -27.11 -18.69
N LYS A 75 -38.07 -26.47 -17.57
CA LYS A 75 -39.42 -26.60 -16.98
C LYS A 75 -40.49 -25.79 -17.71
N LYS A 76 -40.15 -24.91 -18.65
CA LYS A 76 -41.10 -23.98 -19.28
C LYS A 76 -42.36 -24.65 -19.85
N LYS A 77 -42.24 -25.89 -20.36
CA LYS A 77 -43.35 -26.63 -20.95
C LYS A 77 -44.11 -27.49 -19.93
N SER A 78 -43.59 -27.66 -18.70
CA SER A 78 -44.14 -28.60 -17.70
C SER A 78 -44.76 -27.90 -16.48
N ILE A 79 -44.71 -26.55 -16.40
CA ILE A 79 -45.29 -25.75 -15.32
C ILE A 79 -46.30 -24.76 -15.88
N SER A 80 -47.19 -24.23 -15.01
CA SER A 80 -48.15 -23.20 -15.39
C SER A 80 -47.44 -21.89 -15.81
N ALA A 81 -48.09 -21.07 -16.63
CA ALA A 81 -47.58 -19.75 -17.04
C ALA A 81 -47.33 -18.81 -15.83
N ASP A 82 -48.19 -18.88 -14.81
CA ASP A 82 -48.05 -18.10 -13.59
C ASP A 82 -46.87 -18.56 -12.74
N ASP A 83 -46.68 -19.87 -12.60
CA ASP A 83 -45.51 -20.40 -11.86
C ASP A 83 -44.22 -20.10 -12.58
N TYR A 84 -44.18 -20.23 -13.91
CA TYR A 84 -43.01 -19.83 -14.70
C TYR A 84 -42.67 -18.33 -14.49
N LYS A 85 -43.67 -17.48 -14.50
CA LYS A 85 -43.50 -16.05 -14.28
C LYS A 85 -42.93 -15.74 -12.87
N LYS A 86 -43.43 -16.46 -11.83
CA LYS A 86 -42.92 -16.33 -10.45
C LYS A 86 -41.46 -16.80 -10.36
N GLU A 87 -41.12 -17.96 -10.91
CA GLU A 87 -39.74 -18.47 -10.91
C GLU A 87 -38.79 -17.57 -11.69
N LEU A 88 -39.21 -17.01 -12.83
CA LEU A 88 -38.46 -16.04 -13.62
C LEU A 88 -38.18 -14.75 -12.85
N ASN A 89 -39.18 -14.22 -12.14
CA ASN A 89 -38.99 -13.03 -11.31
C ASN A 89 -38.03 -13.30 -10.14
N SER A 90 -38.13 -14.47 -9.51
CA SER A 90 -37.19 -14.89 -8.46
C SER A 90 -35.76 -14.97 -8.99
N LEU A 91 -35.56 -15.59 -10.17
CA LEU A 91 -34.23 -15.68 -10.81
C LEU A 91 -33.67 -14.29 -11.16
N ARG A 92 -34.50 -13.38 -11.65
CA ARG A 92 -34.11 -11.97 -11.90
C ARG A 92 -33.64 -11.28 -10.62
N GLN A 93 -34.38 -11.44 -9.51
CA GLN A 93 -33.98 -10.87 -8.21
C GLN A 93 -32.63 -11.45 -7.72
N LYS A 94 -32.43 -12.77 -7.85
CA LYS A 94 -31.17 -13.42 -7.53
C LYS A 94 -30.01 -12.85 -8.37
N ASN A 95 -30.23 -12.63 -9.67
CA ASN A 95 -29.21 -12.04 -10.55
C ASN A 95 -28.87 -10.61 -10.14
N VAL A 96 -29.86 -9.77 -9.80
CA VAL A 96 -29.64 -8.41 -9.30
C VAL A 96 -28.83 -8.44 -7.99
N ALA A 97 -29.20 -9.33 -7.06
CA ALA A 97 -28.49 -9.49 -5.79
C ALA A 97 -27.03 -9.95 -6.01
N TYR A 98 -26.80 -10.88 -6.92
CA TYR A 98 -25.46 -11.32 -7.30
C TYR A 98 -24.62 -10.19 -7.89
N GLN A 99 -25.15 -9.38 -8.80
CA GLN A 99 -24.43 -8.23 -9.36
C GLN A 99 -24.06 -7.20 -8.28
N LYS A 100 -24.99 -6.95 -7.35
CA LYS A 100 -24.71 -6.10 -6.19
C LYS A 100 -23.60 -6.69 -5.33
N LYS A 101 -23.70 -7.97 -4.95
CA LYS A 101 -22.70 -8.68 -4.15
C LYS A 101 -21.32 -8.63 -4.80
N ARG A 102 -21.23 -8.82 -6.12
CA ARG A 102 -19.98 -8.74 -6.87
C ARG A 102 -19.33 -7.34 -6.75
N ARG A 103 -20.12 -6.27 -6.93
CA ARG A 103 -19.65 -4.90 -6.76
C ARG A 103 -19.19 -4.62 -5.34
N ASP A 104 -19.99 -5.01 -4.35
CA ASP A 104 -19.69 -4.79 -2.93
C ASP A 104 -18.44 -5.55 -2.50
N THR A 105 -18.26 -6.79 -2.97
CA THR A 105 -17.04 -7.58 -2.75
C THR A 105 -15.80 -6.88 -3.30
N ASN A 106 -15.86 -6.41 -4.55
CA ASN A 106 -14.72 -5.70 -5.16
C ASN A 106 -14.39 -4.41 -4.40
N ASN A 107 -15.40 -3.62 -4.03
CA ASN A 107 -15.21 -2.40 -3.25
C ASN A 107 -14.62 -2.69 -1.85
N ASN A 108 -15.04 -3.79 -1.21
CA ASN A 108 -14.50 -4.22 0.07
C ASN A 108 -13.03 -4.65 -0.04
N LEU A 109 -12.67 -5.38 -1.10
CA LEU A 109 -11.28 -5.77 -1.34
C LEU A 109 -10.38 -4.55 -1.59
N LEU A 110 -10.85 -3.58 -2.37
CA LEU A 110 -10.12 -2.33 -2.61
C LEU A 110 -9.94 -1.52 -1.32
N ARG A 111 -10.99 -1.38 -0.51
CA ARG A 111 -10.91 -0.72 0.80
C ARG A 111 -9.89 -1.41 1.68
N LYS A 112 -9.95 -2.73 1.80
CA LYS A 112 -9.03 -3.51 2.63
C LYS A 112 -7.57 -3.35 2.20
N LYS A 113 -7.32 -3.31 0.88
CA LYS A 113 -5.98 -3.02 0.33
C LYS A 113 -5.48 -1.65 0.76
N ASN A 114 -6.33 -0.63 0.67
CA ASN A 114 -5.97 0.73 1.07
C ASN A 114 -5.76 0.86 2.59
N ASP A 115 -6.59 0.19 3.40
CA ASP A 115 -6.44 0.18 4.86
C ASP A 115 -5.10 -0.42 5.27
N ILE A 116 -4.73 -1.55 4.69
CA ILE A 116 -3.44 -2.22 4.95
C ILE A 116 -2.28 -1.30 4.55
N ARG A 117 -2.35 -0.68 3.37
CA ARG A 117 -1.35 0.28 2.94
C ARG A 117 -1.21 1.45 3.92
N ASN A 118 -2.32 2.01 4.35
CA ASN A 118 -2.33 3.12 5.31
C ASN A 118 -1.77 2.71 6.67
N GLN A 119 -2.04 1.48 7.12
CA GLN A 119 -1.45 0.94 8.35
C GLN A 119 0.07 0.81 8.24
N LEU A 120 0.58 0.28 7.12
CA LEU A 120 2.02 0.20 6.87
C LEU A 120 2.68 1.59 6.85
N LEU A 121 2.04 2.57 6.20
CA LEU A 121 2.53 3.96 6.18
C LEU A 121 2.53 4.58 7.58
N LYS A 122 1.50 4.34 8.40
CA LYS A 122 1.46 4.82 9.79
C LYS A 122 2.62 4.25 10.64
N THR A 123 3.03 3.01 10.37
CA THR A 123 4.19 2.41 11.04
C THR A 123 5.50 2.95 10.49
N LEU A 124 5.59 3.19 9.19
CA LEU A 124 6.80 3.66 8.52
C LEU A 124 7.12 5.12 8.82
N ASN A 125 6.11 5.99 8.89
CA ASN A 125 6.31 7.42 9.11
C ASN A 125 7.15 7.76 10.37
N PRO A 126 6.87 7.22 11.57
CA PRO A 126 7.70 7.49 12.74
C PRO A 126 9.13 6.96 12.58
N ILE A 127 9.35 5.87 11.86
CA ILE A 127 10.67 5.34 11.55
C ILE A 127 11.45 6.34 10.70
N LEU A 128 10.84 6.85 9.63
CA LEU A 128 11.45 7.86 8.76
C LEU A 128 11.75 9.14 9.53
N THR A 129 10.80 9.62 10.33
CA THR A 129 10.99 10.85 11.14
C THR A 129 12.16 10.69 12.11
N LYS A 130 12.22 9.56 12.82
CA LYS A 130 13.33 9.28 13.74
C LYS A 130 14.66 9.18 13.00
N TYR A 131 14.69 8.46 11.89
CA TYR A 131 15.88 8.30 11.07
C TYR A 131 16.41 9.66 10.55
N MET A 132 15.50 10.53 10.09
CA MET A 132 15.85 11.90 9.67
C MET A 132 16.50 12.69 10.80
N SER A 133 15.90 12.64 12.00
CA SER A 133 16.43 13.35 13.17
C SER A 133 17.81 12.81 13.59
N ASP A 134 17.97 11.49 13.65
CA ASP A 134 19.21 10.84 14.11
C ASP A 134 20.38 11.09 13.13
N ASN A 135 20.09 11.30 11.84
CA ASN A 135 21.12 11.45 10.78
C ASN A 135 21.19 12.86 10.17
N ASN A 136 20.53 13.86 10.77
CA ASN A 136 20.51 15.25 10.26
C ASN A 136 20.01 15.36 8.80
N ILE A 137 19.13 14.45 8.36
CA ILE A 137 18.52 14.47 7.03
C ILE A 137 17.35 15.43 7.04
N GLN A 138 17.31 16.33 6.08
CA GLN A 138 16.24 17.33 6.00
C GLN A 138 15.11 16.92 5.07
N ILE A 139 15.41 16.17 4.02
CA ILE A 139 14.43 15.79 3.01
C ILE A 139 14.64 14.34 2.62
N ILE A 140 13.56 13.54 2.68
CA ILE A 140 13.48 12.22 2.07
C ILE A 140 12.47 12.29 0.91
N LEU A 141 12.91 11.97 -0.29
CA LEU A 141 12.07 11.90 -1.48
C LEU A 141 11.63 10.46 -1.75
N ASP A 142 10.46 10.30 -2.37
CA ASP A 142 10.13 9.00 -2.97
C ASP A 142 10.88 8.84 -4.30
N LYS A 143 11.53 7.70 -4.51
CA LYS A 143 12.32 7.36 -5.71
C LYS A 143 11.58 7.64 -7.02
N LYS A 144 10.27 7.52 -7.05
CA LYS A 144 9.45 7.79 -8.25
C LYS A 144 9.55 9.25 -8.75
N TYR A 145 10.00 10.18 -7.90
CA TYR A 145 10.21 11.58 -8.25
C TYR A 145 11.69 11.92 -8.52
N VAL A 146 12.59 10.94 -8.39
CA VAL A 146 14.04 11.12 -8.57
C VAL A 146 14.42 10.62 -9.96
N VAL A 147 14.87 11.53 -10.82
CA VAL A 147 15.34 11.18 -12.17
C VAL A 147 16.74 10.57 -12.12
N MET A 148 17.63 11.16 -11.33
CA MET A 148 19.02 10.72 -11.18
C MET A 148 19.54 11.11 -9.79
N ALA A 149 20.22 10.18 -9.13
CA ALA A 149 20.88 10.43 -7.84
C ALA A 149 22.05 9.46 -7.65
N ASN A 150 22.94 9.80 -6.72
CA ASN A 150 24.00 8.89 -6.30
C ASN A 150 23.40 7.72 -5.50
N SER A 151 23.86 6.50 -5.77
CA SER A 151 23.38 5.30 -5.06
C SER A 151 23.57 5.37 -3.54
N LYS A 152 24.54 6.14 -3.06
CA LYS A 152 24.77 6.37 -1.62
C LYS A 152 23.61 7.09 -0.93
N THR A 153 22.79 7.84 -1.67
CA THR A 153 21.62 8.54 -1.13
C THR A 153 20.33 7.70 -1.15
N ASP A 154 20.40 6.43 -1.59
CA ASP A 154 19.29 5.47 -1.55
C ASP A 154 19.23 4.75 -0.20
N LEU A 155 18.34 5.19 0.67
CA LEU A 155 18.12 4.60 2.00
C LEU A 155 17.12 3.45 2.02
N THR A 156 16.61 3.01 0.87
CA THR A 156 15.53 2.02 0.77
C THR A 156 15.79 0.76 1.58
N ASN A 157 16.98 0.16 1.42
CA ASN A 157 17.31 -1.11 2.07
C ASN A 157 17.54 -0.94 3.58
N GLU A 158 18.05 0.21 3.99
CA GLU A 158 18.28 0.53 5.41
C GLU A 158 16.96 0.72 6.15
N ILE A 159 16.07 1.55 5.61
CA ILE A 159 14.73 1.76 6.17
C ILE A 159 13.92 0.45 6.20
N LEU A 160 14.06 -0.40 5.16
CA LEU A 160 13.41 -1.71 5.12
C LEU A 160 13.90 -2.61 6.28
N LYS A 161 15.20 -2.65 6.56
CA LYS A 161 15.75 -3.40 7.69
C LYS A 161 15.22 -2.90 9.03
N ILE A 162 15.16 -1.59 9.23
CA ILE A 162 14.64 -0.97 10.46
C ILE A 162 13.16 -1.34 10.64
N LEU A 163 12.34 -1.19 9.61
CA LEU A 163 10.93 -1.56 9.62
C LEU A 163 10.75 -3.04 9.99
N ASP A 164 11.51 -3.93 9.35
CA ASP A 164 11.45 -5.38 9.60
C ASP A 164 11.93 -5.78 11.02
N SER A 165 12.78 -4.99 11.64
CA SER A 165 13.23 -5.22 13.03
C SER A 165 12.19 -4.80 14.05
N GLN A 166 11.48 -3.71 13.80
CA GLN A 166 10.44 -3.18 14.72
C GLN A 166 9.13 -3.99 14.68
N LEU A 167 8.84 -4.65 13.55
CA LEU A 167 7.64 -5.47 13.37
C LEU A 167 7.84 -6.95 13.79
N LYS A 168 8.91 -7.26 14.52
CA LYS A 168 9.16 -8.61 15.09
C LYS A 168 8.46 -8.86 16.42
N SER A 169 7.75 -7.89 16.93
CA SER A 169 7.05 -7.96 18.22
C SER A 169 5.59 -8.29 18.04
#